data_05432026c54437cc3e2773d8569a61d4
#
_entry.id   05432026c54437cc3e2773d8569a61d4
#
_cell.length_a   1.000
_cell.length_b   1.000
_cell.length_c   1.000
_cell.angle_alpha   90.00
_cell.angle_beta   90.00
_cell.angle_gamma   90.00
#
_symmetry.space_group_name_H-M   'P 1'
#
loop_
_entity.id
_entity.type
_entity.pdbx_description
1 polymer ?
#
loop_
_entity_poly.entity_id
_entity_poly.type
_entity_poly.pdbx_seq_one_letter_code
_entity_poly.pdbx_strand_id
1 'polypeptide(L)'
;MKAYKTEIKPNKKQIELLHQTFGNTRYIYNQFISFNFDRLKNNQPIMSGNDYSKMINNDPNRPDWLIKSPSKAIKQAIRNGDKAISDYLKGKKGKPNFKKKTKNNSFYLTDNIKVERHRIFLPVLKWVRLKEFGYIPNNVKSVTVSMKNGRYYVSCLTHEVKDERIITSNEGIGIDFGLKNQFITKNETIPSINKSKQVKNLRKN
;
A
#
# COMPACT_ATOMS: atom_id res chain seq x y z
N MET A 1 -3.48 4.10 -14.62
CA MET A 1 -2.55 4.13 -13.49
C MET A 1 -2.17 2.71 -13.11
N LYS A 2 -0.88 2.43 -12.92
CA LYS A 2 -0.36 1.10 -12.54
C LYS A 2 0.34 1.18 -11.18
N ALA A 3 0.22 0.15 -10.37
CA ALA A 3 0.86 0.07 -9.06
C ALA A 3 2.00 -0.96 -9.09
N TYR A 4 3.17 -0.55 -8.64
CA TYR A 4 4.36 -1.40 -8.51
C TYR A 4 4.67 -1.61 -7.04
N LYS A 5 4.70 -2.85 -6.60
CA LYS A 5 4.97 -3.19 -5.20
C LYS A 5 6.23 -4.02 -5.10
N THR A 6 7.20 -3.54 -4.32
CA THR A 6 8.45 -4.25 -4.05
C THR A 6 8.87 -4.13 -2.59
N GLU A 7 9.71 -5.03 -2.13
CA GLU A 7 10.34 -5.00 -0.82
C GLU A 7 11.45 -3.95 -0.77
N ILE A 8 11.53 -3.21 0.34
CA ILE A 8 12.64 -2.30 0.62
C ILE A 8 13.51 -2.84 1.75
N LYS A 9 14.78 -2.46 1.74
CA LYS A 9 15.76 -2.85 2.77
C LYS A 9 16.24 -1.61 3.52
N PRO A 10 15.47 -1.14 4.52
CA PRO A 10 15.87 0.00 5.33
C PRO A 10 16.99 -0.40 6.31
N ASN A 11 17.87 0.55 6.62
CA ASN A 11 18.86 0.43 7.70
C ASN A 11 18.22 0.63 9.09
N LYS A 12 18.96 0.40 10.16
CA LYS A 12 18.45 0.50 11.56
C LYS A 12 17.76 1.84 11.85
N LYS A 13 18.40 2.98 11.51
CA LYS A 13 17.82 4.32 11.69
C LYS A 13 16.51 4.51 10.91
N GLN A 14 16.47 4.01 9.68
CA GLN A 14 15.27 4.08 8.84
C GLN A 14 14.14 3.19 9.39
N ILE A 15 14.46 2.03 9.96
CA ILE A 15 13.49 1.15 10.64
C ILE A 15 12.82 1.88 11.81
N GLU A 16 13.60 2.56 12.64
CA GLU A 16 13.08 3.35 13.77
C GLU A 16 12.12 4.45 13.28
N LEU A 17 12.52 5.21 12.25
CA LEU A 17 11.68 6.24 11.63
C LEU A 17 10.40 5.67 11.01
N LEU A 18 10.48 4.49 10.39
CA LEU A 18 9.31 3.78 9.85
C LEU A 18 8.32 3.42 10.96
N HIS A 19 8.81 2.80 12.04
CA HIS A 19 7.97 2.43 13.18
C HIS A 19 7.34 3.65 13.87
N GLN A 20 8.12 4.72 14.02
CA GLN A 20 7.62 5.99 14.54
C GLN A 20 6.52 6.56 13.65
N THR A 21 6.74 6.60 12.32
CA THR A 21 5.76 7.11 11.36
C THR A 21 4.48 6.25 11.34
N PHE A 22 4.59 4.92 11.39
CA PHE A 22 3.42 4.04 11.55
C PHE A 22 2.65 4.33 12.84
N GLY A 23 3.36 4.55 13.95
CA GLY A 23 2.76 4.92 15.23
C GLY A 23 2.01 6.24 15.14
N ASN A 24 2.66 7.26 14.62
CA ASN A 24 2.14 8.63 14.55
C ASN A 24 0.91 8.73 13.63
N THR A 25 0.92 8.06 12.48
CA THR A 25 -0.24 8.02 11.59
C THR A 25 -1.43 7.26 12.17
N ARG A 26 -1.20 6.20 12.96
CA ARG A 26 -2.28 5.52 13.69
C ARG A 26 -2.84 6.41 14.80
N TYR A 27 -1.96 7.03 15.59
CA TYR A 27 -2.34 7.91 16.68
C TYR A 27 -3.23 9.04 16.17
N ILE A 28 -2.77 9.78 15.16
CA ILE A 28 -3.53 10.93 14.64
C ILE A 28 -4.88 10.52 14.02
N TYR A 29 -4.93 9.38 13.32
CA TYR A 29 -6.20 8.83 12.83
C TYR A 29 -7.14 8.53 13.99
N ASN A 30 -6.66 7.86 15.04
CA ASN A 30 -7.48 7.48 16.19
C ASN A 30 -7.94 8.70 16.98
N GLN A 31 -7.07 9.70 17.15
CA GLN A 31 -7.42 10.96 17.80
C GLN A 31 -8.50 11.71 17.04
N PHE A 32 -8.39 11.80 15.71
CA PHE A 32 -9.42 12.43 14.88
C PHE A 32 -10.78 11.73 15.02
N ILE A 33 -10.78 10.39 15.01
CA ILE A 33 -11.99 9.60 15.20
C ILE A 33 -12.60 9.85 16.59
N SER A 34 -11.79 9.74 17.66
CA SER A 34 -12.26 9.99 19.04
C SER A 34 -12.83 11.38 19.18
N PHE A 35 -12.07 12.41 18.76
CA PHE A 35 -12.47 13.80 18.84
C PHE A 35 -13.84 14.07 18.20
N ASN A 36 -14.10 13.55 17.01
CA ASN A 36 -15.37 13.73 16.34
C ASN A 36 -16.50 12.92 16.96
N PHE A 37 -16.24 11.74 17.52
CA PHE A 37 -17.27 11.02 18.26
C PHE A 37 -17.64 11.68 19.58
N ASP A 38 -16.68 12.30 20.26
CA ASP A 38 -16.97 13.09 21.47
C ASP A 38 -17.81 14.34 21.13
N ARG A 39 -17.54 15.00 20.02
CA ARG A 39 -18.40 16.09 19.51
C ARG A 39 -19.83 15.62 19.23
N LEU A 40 -19.98 14.47 18.56
CA LEU A 40 -21.32 13.89 18.27
C LEU A 40 -22.08 13.56 19.56
N LYS A 41 -21.41 13.01 20.58
CA LYS A 41 -22.02 12.73 21.89
C LYS A 41 -22.53 14.01 22.58
N ASN A 42 -21.83 15.12 22.37
CA ASN A 42 -22.16 16.42 22.92
C ASN A 42 -23.08 17.24 22.03
N ASN A 43 -23.75 16.61 21.03
CA ASN A 43 -24.61 17.28 20.04
C ASN A 43 -23.92 18.42 19.27
N GLN A 44 -22.59 18.35 19.11
CA GLN A 44 -21.81 19.31 18.33
C GLN A 44 -21.60 18.81 16.90
N PRO A 45 -21.54 19.71 15.91
CA PRO A 45 -21.22 19.32 14.53
C PRO A 45 -19.82 18.72 14.44
N ILE A 46 -19.63 17.74 13.53
CA ILE A 46 -18.32 17.16 13.28
C ILE A 46 -17.36 18.22 12.73
N MET A 47 -16.08 18.09 13.08
CA MET A 47 -15.01 18.92 12.53
C MET A 47 -14.44 18.25 11.27
N SER A 48 -14.28 19.01 10.21
CA SER A 48 -13.67 18.51 8.97
C SER A 48 -12.20 18.15 9.18
N GLY A 49 -11.67 17.24 8.35
CA GLY A 49 -10.24 16.88 8.40
C GLY A 49 -9.31 18.08 8.13
N ASN A 50 -9.75 19.06 7.34
CA ASN A 50 -8.96 20.27 7.08
C ASN A 50 -8.91 21.19 8.30
N ASP A 51 -10.01 21.41 8.98
CA ASP A 51 -10.07 22.26 10.17
C ASP A 51 -9.35 21.61 11.34
N TYR A 52 -9.48 20.30 11.51
CA TYR A 52 -8.71 19.53 12.48
C TYR A 52 -7.20 19.65 12.23
N SER A 53 -6.78 19.58 10.96
CA SER A 53 -5.37 19.77 10.59
C SER A 53 -4.86 21.18 10.94
N LYS A 54 -5.68 22.21 10.72
CA LYS A 54 -5.34 23.60 11.11
C LYS A 54 -5.23 23.72 12.64
N MET A 55 -6.20 23.17 13.37
CA MET A 55 -6.20 23.17 14.82
C MET A 55 -4.92 22.57 15.39
N ILE A 56 -4.51 21.35 14.94
CA ILE A 56 -3.28 20.71 15.41
C ILE A 56 -2.03 21.50 15.02
N ASN A 57 -1.99 22.07 13.81
CA ASN A 57 -0.81 22.78 13.36
C ASN A 57 -0.60 24.11 14.11
N ASN A 58 -1.67 24.71 14.59
CA ASN A 58 -1.66 25.96 15.34
C ASN A 58 -1.58 25.74 16.87
N ASP A 59 -1.58 24.48 17.33
CA ASP A 59 -1.45 24.18 18.76
C ASP A 59 0.00 24.46 19.22
N PRO A 60 0.20 25.41 20.16
CA PRO A 60 1.51 25.72 20.69
C PRO A 60 2.13 24.54 21.44
N ASN A 61 1.30 23.64 21.99
CA ASN A 61 1.72 22.43 22.71
C ASN A 61 1.85 21.22 21.78
N ARG A 62 1.92 21.44 20.49
CA ARG A 62 2.05 20.36 19.51
C ARG A 62 3.30 19.50 19.76
N PRO A 63 3.17 18.18 19.93
CA PRO A 63 4.28 17.31 20.27
C PRO A 63 5.38 17.30 19.18
N ASP A 64 6.64 17.34 19.59
CA ASP A 64 7.80 17.28 18.69
C ASP A 64 7.80 16.10 17.73
N TRP A 65 7.34 14.93 18.17
CA TRP A 65 7.27 13.74 17.32
C TRP A 65 6.30 13.93 16.15
N LEU A 66 5.27 14.74 16.31
CA LEU A 66 4.33 15.07 15.26
C LEU A 66 4.97 16.02 14.23
N ILE A 67 5.79 16.97 14.70
CA ILE A 67 6.55 17.89 13.85
C ILE A 67 7.58 17.12 13.00
N LYS A 68 8.25 16.14 13.60
CA LYS A 68 9.26 15.29 12.93
C LYS A 68 8.67 14.28 11.96
N SER A 69 7.35 14.08 11.97
CA SER A 69 6.67 13.13 11.07
C SER A 69 6.47 13.72 9.65
N PRO A 70 6.43 12.89 8.60
CA PRO A 70 6.11 13.37 7.25
C PRO A 70 4.72 14.02 7.23
N SER A 71 4.65 15.32 6.97
CA SER A 71 3.39 16.07 7.02
C SER A 71 2.30 15.51 6.10
N LYS A 72 2.69 14.98 4.94
CA LYS A 72 1.74 14.34 3.99
C LYS A 72 1.17 13.04 4.55
N ALA A 73 1.95 12.24 5.30
CA ALA A 73 1.45 11.03 5.95
C ALA A 73 0.42 11.38 7.06
N ILE A 74 0.71 12.41 7.86
CA ILE A 74 -0.20 12.90 8.90
C ILE A 74 -1.51 13.44 8.28
N LYS A 75 -1.41 14.32 7.27
CA LYS A 75 -2.60 14.83 6.56
C LYS A 75 -3.44 13.70 5.93
N GLN A 76 -2.81 12.70 5.36
CA GLN A 76 -3.54 11.56 4.78
C GLN A 76 -4.21 10.69 5.86
N ALA A 77 -3.58 10.53 7.02
CA ALA A 77 -4.20 9.83 8.13
C ALA A 77 -5.49 10.53 8.62
N ILE A 78 -5.47 11.87 8.71
CA ILE A 78 -6.64 12.68 9.05
C ILE A 78 -7.72 12.55 7.96
N ARG A 79 -7.36 12.68 6.68
CA ARG A 79 -8.30 12.50 5.55
C ARG A 79 -8.96 11.12 5.55
N ASN A 80 -8.21 10.08 5.89
CA ASN A 80 -8.76 8.73 6.00
C ASN A 80 -9.77 8.62 7.15
N GLY A 81 -9.53 9.31 8.27
CA GLY A 81 -10.46 9.42 9.38
C GLY A 81 -11.73 10.19 9.01
N ASP A 82 -11.57 11.34 8.35
CA ASP A 82 -12.65 12.18 7.87
C ASP A 82 -13.58 11.42 6.90
N LYS A 83 -12.98 10.72 5.92
CA LYS A 83 -13.73 9.84 5.02
C LYS A 83 -14.47 8.73 5.79
N ALA A 84 -13.84 8.12 6.79
CA ALA A 84 -14.45 7.04 7.54
C ALA A 84 -15.66 7.51 8.36
N ILE A 85 -15.60 8.69 8.98
CA ILE A 85 -16.72 9.32 9.67
C ILE A 85 -17.84 9.72 8.67
N SER A 86 -17.45 10.35 7.56
CA SER A 86 -18.42 10.71 6.52
C SER A 86 -19.15 9.49 5.94
N ASP A 87 -18.43 8.39 5.68
CA ASP A 87 -19.03 7.15 5.18
C ASP A 87 -19.98 6.52 6.23
N TYR A 88 -19.66 6.64 7.52
CA TYR A 88 -20.51 6.18 8.64
C TYR A 88 -21.79 7.01 8.75
N LEU A 89 -21.68 8.33 8.78
CA LEU A 89 -22.85 9.23 8.89
C LEU A 89 -23.79 9.12 7.70
N LYS A 90 -23.27 8.81 6.52
CA LYS A 90 -24.06 8.55 5.30
C LYS A 90 -24.65 7.14 5.24
N GLY A 91 -24.48 6.32 6.28
CA GLY A 91 -24.96 4.93 6.31
C GLY A 91 -24.23 3.98 5.33
N LYS A 92 -23.13 4.42 4.69
CA LYS A 92 -22.39 3.61 3.71
C LYS A 92 -21.53 2.52 4.37
N LYS A 93 -21.10 2.73 5.60
CA LYS A 93 -20.25 1.82 6.38
C LYS A 93 -20.61 1.85 7.85
N GLY A 94 -20.26 0.79 8.57
CA GLY A 94 -20.39 0.75 10.02
C GLY A 94 -19.44 1.74 10.72
N LYS A 95 -19.57 1.82 12.05
CA LYS A 95 -18.76 2.68 12.91
C LYS A 95 -17.26 2.48 12.67
N PRO A 96 -16.47 3.54 12.46
CA PRO A 96 -15.03 3.45 12.28
C PRO A 96 -14.33 2.79 13.47
N ASN A 97 -13.47 1.81 13.18
CA ASN A 97 -12.65 1.16 14.18
C ASN A 97 -11.32 1.89 14.38
N PHE A 98 -10.82 1.91 15.62
CA PHE A 98 -9.46 2.37 15.91
C PHE A 98 -8.41 1.45 15.25
N LYS A 99 -7.38 2.07 14.72
CA LYS A 99 -6.23 1.36 14.15
C LYS A 99 -5.35 0.77 15.24
N LYS A 100 -4.97 -0.50 15.09
CA LYS A 100 -4.14 -1.26 16.03
C LYS A 100 -2.74 -1.51 15.48
N LYS A 101 -1.71 -1.54 16.33
CA LYS A 101 -0.31 -1.80 15.97
C LYS A 101 -0.13 -3.16 15.27
N THR A 102 -0.91 -4.16 15.65
CA THR A 102 -0.84 -5.52 15.09
C THR A 102 -1.35 -5.63 13.65
N LYS A 103 -2.24 -4.72 13.23
CA LYS A 103 -2.92 -4.82 11.92
C LYS A 103 -2.59 -3.68 10.95
N ASN A 104 -2.26 -2.48 11.45
CA ASN A 104 -2.24 -1.27 10.65
C ASN A 104 -0.85 -0.61 10.66
N ASN A 105 0.07 -1.16 9.89
CA ASN A 105 1.42 -0.62 9.73
C ASN A 105 1.62 -0.15 8.28
N SER A 106 0.99 0.97 7.93
CA SER A 106 1.17 1.61 6.65
C SER A 106 0.94 3.12 6.74
N PHE A 107 1.63 3.87 5.87
CA PHE A 107 1.37 5.29 5.65
C PHE A 107 1.55 5.63 4.17
N TYR A 108 0.96 6.74 3.78
CA TYR A 108 0.92 7.22 2.40
C TYR A 108 1.74 8.48 2.26
N LEU A 109 2.48 8.60 1.18
CA LEU A 109 3.28 9.75 0.81
C LEU A 109 2.94 10.20 -0.62
N THR A 110 2.91 11.50 -0.80
CA THR A 110 2.97 12.19 -2.09
C THR A 110 4.14 13.16 -2.06
N ASP A 111 4.52 13.62 -3.21
CA ASP A 111 5.53 14.65 -3.44
C ASP A 111 6.94 14.24 -3.01
N ASN A 112 7.90 14.81 -3.68
CA ASN A 112 9.34 14.61 -3.42
C ASN A 112 9.76 13.13 -3.34
N ILE A 113 9.16 12.28 -4.19
CA ILE A 113 9.53 10.88 -4.36
C ILE A 113 10.43 10.80 -5.59
N LYS A 114 11.61 10.20 -5.44
CA LYS A 114 12.54 9.98 -6.54
C LYS A 114 12.91 8.50 -6.59
N VAL A 115 13.01 7.94 -7.76
CA VAL A 115 13.36 6.54 -7.96
C VAL A 115 14.60 6.46 -8.80
N GLU A 116 15.54 5.64 -8.37
CA GLU A 116 16.71 5.22 -9.12
C GLU A 116 16.68 3.69 -9.28
N ARG A 117 17.54 3.16 -10.10
CA ARG A 117 17.56 1.73 -10.43
C ARG A 117 17.50 0.80 -9.21
N HIS A 118 18.16 1.17 -8.09
CA HIS A 118 18.32 0.31 -6.92
C HIS A 118 17.86 0.94 -5.60
N ARG A 119 17.33 2.18 -5.63
CA ARG A 119 16.90 2.89 -4.43
C ARG A 119 15.76 3.85 -4.71
N ILE A 120 14.98 4.12 -3.67
CA ILE A 120 13.89 5.09 -3.70
C ILE A 120 14.14 6.16 -2.62
N PHE A 121 13.95 7.43 -2.99
CA PHE A 121 13.96 8.53 -2.05
C PHE A 121 12.54 8.74 -1.51
N LEU A 122 12.42 8.73 -0.19
CA LEU A 122 11.18 8.98 0.52
C LEU A 122 11.40 10.13 1.51
N PRO A 123 10.46 11.10 1.62
CA PRO A 123 10.55 12.16 2.64
C PRO A 123 10.80 11.55 4.03
N VAL A 124 11.68 12.19 4.80
CA VAL A 124 12.16 11.78 6.14
C VAL A 124 13.09 10.55 6.11
N LEU A 125 12.77 9.49 5.37
CA LEU A 125 13.60 8.28 5.28
C LEU A 125 14.83 8.44 4.40
N LYS A 126 14.81 9.47 3.50
CA LYS A 126 15.86 9.67 2.49
C LYS A 126 15.94 8.47 1.52
N TRP A 127 17.13 8.12 1.05
CA TRP A 127 17.35 7.01 0.13
C TRP A 127 17.25 5.67 0.84
N VAL A 128 16.34 4.81 0.36
CA VAL A 128 16.15 3.45 0.85
C VAL A 128 16.41 2.47 -0.29
N ARG A 129 17.15 1.40 -0.02
CA ARG A 129 17.48 0.38 -1.01
C ARG A 129 16.24 -0.44 -1.38
N LEU A 130 16.06 -0.67 -2.68
CA LEU A 130 15.05 -1.58 -3.23
C LEU A 130 15.61 -3.01 -3.27
N LYS A 131 14.75 -4.01 -3.14
CA LYS A 131 15.12 -5.41 -3.33
C LYS A 131 15.24 -5.73 -4.82
N GLU A 132 14.30 -5.23 -5.63
CA GLU A 132 14.25 -5.43 -7.07
C GLU A 132 14.78 -4.19 -7.78
N PHE A 133 15.69 -4.38 -8.73
CA PHE A 133 16.35 -3.30 -9.45
C PHE A 133 15.62 -2.97 -10.75
N GLY A 134 15.42 -1.67 -11.01
CA GLY A 134 14.78 -1.22 -12.25
C GLY A 134 13.30 -1.57 -12.39
N TYR A 135 12.66 -2.08 -11.32
CA TYR A 135 11.26 -2.52 -11.35
C TYR A 135 10.27 -1.35 -11.28
N ILE A 136 10.61 -0.28 -10.58
CA ILE A 136 9.74 0.89 -10.40
C ILE A 136 10.12 1.96 -11.43
N PRO A 137 9.16 2.46 -12.24
CA PRO A 137 9.39 3.59 -13.14
C PRO A 137 9.66 4.89 -12.39
N ASN A 138 10.31 5.86 -13.06
CA ASN A 138 10.68 7.13 -12.44
C ASN A 138 9.51 8.10 -12.21
N ASN A 139 8.37 7.91 -12.88
CA ASN A 139 7.18 8.77 -12.85
C ASN A 139 6.21 8.44 -11.71
N VAL A 140 6.73 8.25 -10.50
CA VAL A 140 5.92 7.91 -9.33
C VAL A 140 5.11 9.10 -8.84
N LYS A 141 3.79 8.93 -8.76
CA LYS A 141 2.85 9.93 -8.24
C LYS A 141 2.71 9.87 -6.73
N SER A 142 2.67 8.66 -6.19
CA SER A 142 2.48 8.44 -4.76
C SER A 142 3.03 7.09 -4.32
N VAL A 143 3.33 6.97 -3.05
CA VAL A 143 3.86 5.75 -2.45
C VAL A 143 3.10 5.41 -1.17
N THR A 144 2.69 4.15 -1.05
CA THR A 144 2.27 3.58 0.23
C THR A 144 3.42 2.74 0.78
N VAL A 145 3.93 3.13 1.93
CA VAL A 145 4.92 2.34 2.69
C VAL A 145 4.17 1.46 3.67
N SER A 146 4.52 0.18 3.73
CA SER A 146 3.84 -0.78 4.61
C SER A 146 4.82 -1.80 5.21
N MET A 147 4.43 -2.39 6.34
CA MET A 147 5.14 -3.50 6.96
C MET A 147 4.20 -4.71 7.06
N LYS A 148 4.70 -5.88 6.65
CA LYS A 148 3.99 -7.16 6.80
C LYS A 148 5.01 -8.24 7.16
N ASN A 149 4.76 -8.99 8.21
CA ASN A 149 5.61 -10.09 8.67
C ASN A 149 7.09 -9.69 8.84
N GLY A 150 7.34 -8.52 9.46
CA GLY A 150 8.69 -8.02 9.70
C GLY A 150 9.42 -7.48 8.46
N ARG A 151 8.80 -7.52 7.27
CA ARG A 151 9.36 -6.99 6.02
C ARG A 151 8.69 -5.68 5.63
N TYR A 152 9.44 -4.82 4.97
CA TYR A 152 9.00 -3.49 4.55
C TYR A 152 8.78 -3.43 3.05
N TYR A 153 7.70 -2.80 2.62
CA TYR A 153 7.30 -2.73 1.22
C TYR A 153 6.97 -1.30 0.85
N VAL A 154 7.22 -0.96 -0.40
CA VAL A 154 6.68 0.22 -1.05
C VAL A 154 5.73 -0.21 -2.16
N SER A 155 4.57 0.44 -2.25
CA SER A 155 3.66 0.33 -3.38
C SER A 155 3.58 1.70 -4.05
N CYS A 156 4.19 1.81 -5.21
CA CYS A 156 4.32 3.04 -5.98
C CYS A 156 3.21 3.10 -7.03
N LEU A 157 2.42 4.17 -7.01
CA LEU A 157 1.44 4.46 -8.05
C LEU A 157 2.07 5.35 -9.11
N THR A 158 2.03 4.92 -10.36
CA THR A 158 2.60 5.65 -11.50
C THR A 158 1.52 6.05 -12.50
N HIS A 159 1.81 7.10 -13.28
CA HIS A 159 1.07 7.31 -14.51
C HIS A 159 1.48 6.23 -15.49
N GLU A 160 0.55 5.40 -15.92
CA GLU A 160 0.80 4.49 -17.02
C GLU A 160 0.91 5.34 -18.30
N VAL A 161 2.08 5.36 -18.89
CA VAL A 161 2.18 5.63 -20.32
C VAL A 161 1.55 4.38 -20.93
N LYS A 162 0.44 4.51 -21.63
CA LYS A 162 -0.04 3.45 -22.51
C LYS A 162 1.05 3.27 -23.56
N ASP A 163 1.93 2.29 -23.35
CA ASP A 163 2.60 1.68 -24.48
C ASP A 163 1.44 1.08 -25.30
N GLU A 164 1.08 1.72 -26.37
CA GLU A 164 0.31 1.09 -27.42
C GLU A 164 1.19 -0.05 -27.94
N ARG A 165 1.05 -1.21 -27.29
CA ARG A 165 1.56 -2.43 -27.89
C ARG A 165 0.78 -2.58 -29.18
N ILE A 166 1.45 -2.31 -30.27
CA ILE A 166 0.97 -2.67 -31.59
C ILE A 166 0.87 -4.19 -31.54
N ILE A 167 -0.36 -4.69 -31.37
CA ILE A 167 -0.63 -6.11 -31.52
C ILE A 167 -0.51 -6.39 -33.00
N THR A 168 0.67 -6.85 -33.40
CA THR A 168 1.03 -7.10 -34.80
C THR A 168 0.41 -8.39 -35.35
N SER A 169 -0.22 -9.23 -34.50
CA SER A 169 -0.99 -10.37 -34.96
C SER A 169 -2.19 -10.62 -34.02
N ASN A 170 -3.34 -10.95 -34.61
CA ASN A 170 -4.55 -11.41 -33.92
C ASN A 170 -4.49 -12.89 -33.55
N GLU A 171 -3.38 -13.58 -33.75
CA GLU A 171 -3.20 -14.98 -33.46
C GLU A 171 -2.66 -15.17 -32.06
N GLY A 172 -3.56 -15.27 -31.09
CA GLY A 172 -3.27 -15.70 -29.75
C GLY A 172 -3.62 -17.19 -29.57
N ILE A 173 -2.70 -17.97 -28.99
CA ILE A 173 -2.99 -19.34 -28.58
C ILE A 173 -3.36 -19.30 -27.10
N GLY A 174 -4.62 -19.64 -26.79
CA GLY A 174 -5.04 -19.91 -25.40
C GLY A 174 -4.51 -21.25 -24.95
N ILE A 175 -3.78 -21.27 -23.83
CA ILE A 175 -3.29 -22.50 -23.18
C ILE A 175 -3.99 -22.63 -21.84
N ASP A 176 -4.71 -23.74 -21.65
CA ASP A 176 -5.29 -24.10 -20.36
C ASP A 176 -4.48 -25.21 -19.71
N PHE A 177 -4.22 -25.05 -18.40
CA PHE A 177 -3.48 -26.02 -17.59
C PHE A 177 -4.45 -26.85 -16.75
N GLY A 178 -4.54 -28.15 -17.05
CA GLY A 178 -5.45 -29.05 -16.34
C GLY A 178 -4.75 -30.17 -15.56
N LEU A 179 -5.42 -30.69 -14.53
CA LEU A 179 -4.91 -31.84 -13.75
C LEU A 179 -4.91 -33.14 -14.53
N LYS A 180 -5.84 -33.29 -15.48
CA LYS A 180 -5.95 -34.51 -16.34
C LYS A 180 -5.04 -34.43 -17.56
N ASN A 181 -4.93 -33.26 -18.16
CA ASN A 181 -4.07 -32.97 -19.29
C ASN A 181 -3.17 -31.81 -18.93
N GLN A 182 -1.90 -31.87 -19.29
CA GLN A 182 -0.92 -30.86 -18.91
C GLN A 182 -1.17 -29.55 -19.64
N PHE A 183 -1.51 -29.62 -20.92
CA PHE A 183 -1.86 -28.49 -21.74
C PHE A 183 -3.07 -28.83 -22.64
N ILE A 184 -3.95 -27.90 -22.80
CA ILE A 184 -5.05 -27.95 -23.78
C ILE A 184 -4.98 -26.66 -24.59
N THR A 185 -4.83 -26.80 -25.90
CA THR A 185 -4.95 -25.71 -26.85
C THR A 185 -6.19 -25.96 -27.74
N LYS A 186 -6.55 -25.00 -28.57
CA LYS A 186 -7.66 -25.15 -29.49
C LYS A 186 -7.50 -26.38 -30.42
N ASN A 187 -6.27 -26.73 -30.77
CA ASN A 187 -5.96 -27.76 -31.77
C ASN A 187 -5.30 -29.00 -31.18
N GLU A 188 -4.76 -28.98 -29.99
CA GLU A 188 -3.98 -30.08 -29.42
C GLU A 188 -4.23 -30.25 -27.93
N THR A 189 -4.20 -31.51 -27.49
CA THR A 189 -4.28 -31.89 -26.08
C THR A 189 -3.06 -32.71 -25.71
N ILE A 190 -2.21 -32.15 -24.81
CA ILE A 190 -1.02 -32.86 -24.33
C ILE A 190 -1.36 -33.53 -22.99
N PRO A 191 -1.30 -34.85 -22.90
CA PRO A 191 -1.64 -35.57 -21.68
C PRO A 191 -0.62 -35.30 -20.57
N SER A 192 -1.08 -35.35 -19.32
CA SER A 192 -0.20 -35.18 -18.16
C SER A 192 0.88 -36.26 -18.13
N ILE A 193 2.12 -35.87 -17.83
CA ILE A 193 3.26 -36.76 -17.58
C ILE A 193 2.94 -37.88 -16.58
N ASN A 194 2.09 -37.58 -15.58
CA ASN A 194 1.64 -38.54 -14.57
C ASN A 194 0.85 -39.75 -15.13
N LYS A 195 0.40 -39.67 -16.37
CA LYS A 195 -0.31 -40.77 -17.06
C LYS A 195 0.58 -41.54 -18.02
N SER A 196 1.85 -41.16 -18.18
CA SER A 196 2.79 -41.88 -19.01
C SER A 196 3.07 -43.29 -18.43
N LYS A 197 3.28 -44.31 -19.30
CA LYS A 197 3.63 -45.65 -18.87
C LYS A 197 4.88 -45.68 -17.99
N GLN A 198 5.87 -44.83 -18.27
CA GLN A 198 7.13 -44.73 -17.53
C GLN A 198 6.91 -44.30 -16.08
N VAL A 199 6.11 -43.26 -15.82
CA VAL A 199 5.81 -42.79 -14.46
C VAL A 199 4.95 -43.80 -13.70
N LYS A 200 4.04 -44.51 -14.37
CA LYS A 200 3.26 -45.59 -13.75
C LYS A 200 4.12 -46.78 -13.34
N ASN A 201 5.14 -47.10 -14.10
CA ASN A 201 6.09 -48.18 -13.77
C ASN A 201 7.00 -47.78 -12.62
N LEU A 202 7.49 -46.54 -12.54
CA LEU A 202 8.29 -46.03 -11.44
C LEU A 202 7.55 -45.97 -10.08
N ARG A 203 6.24 -45.93 -10.10
CA ARG A 203 5.40 -45.95 -8.87
C ARG A 203 5.04 -47.36 -8.39
N LYS A 204 5.38 -48.36 -9.13
CA LYS A 204 5.12 -49.79 -8.78
C LYS A 204 6.33 -50.52 -8.19
N ASN A 205 7.49 -49.89 -8.22
CA ASN A 205 8.73 -50.32 -7.55
C ASN A 205 8.96 -49.42 -6.31
#